data_ed3d59bbb59090c3235944e61725dc01
#
_entry.id   ed3d59bbb59090c3235944e61725dc01
#
_cell.length_a   1.000
_cell.length_b   1.000
_cell.length_c   1.000
_cell.angle_alpha   90.00
_cell.angle_beta   90.00
_cell.angle_gamma   90.00
#
_symmetry.space_group_name_H-M   'P 1'
#
loop_
_entity.id
_entity.type
_entity.pdbx_description
1 polymer ?
#
loop_
_entity_poly.entity_id
_entity_poly.type
_entity_poly.pdbx_seq_one_letter_code
_entity_poly.pdbx_strand_id
1 'polypeptide(L)'
;LTISTICFFMQTAILITTVTLHFKQCEFNSPPNNQVMLCEPTIIERNITEIVYLTNTTIEKEICPKLAEYRNWSKPQCDITGFAPFSKDNSIRLSAGGDIWVTREPYVSCDPDKCYQFALGQGTTLNNVHSNNTVRDRTPYRTLLMNELGVPFHLGTKQVCIAWSSSSCHDGKAWLHVCITGDDKNATASFIYNGRLVDSVVSWSKEILRTQESECVCINGTCTVVMTDGSASGKADTKILFIEEGKIVHTSTLSGSAQHVEECSCYPRYPGVRCVCRDNWKGSNRPIVDINIKDHSIVSSYVCSGLVGDTPRKNDSSSSSHCLDPNNEEGGRGVKGWAFDDGN
;
A
#
# COMPACT_ATOMS: atom_id res chain seq x y z
N LEU A 1 -56.33 -27.28 -2.77
CA LEU A 1 -55.09 -26.75 -2.16
C LEU A 1 -54.64 -27.80 -1.15
N THR A 2 -53.67 -28.61 -1.55
CA THR A 2 -53.16 -29.73 -0.77
C THR A 2 -52.16 -29.19 0.30
N ILE A 3 -52.08 -29.91 1.41
CA ILE A 3 -51.19 -29.64 2.56
C ILE A 3 -49.74 -29.32 2.14
N SER A 4 -49.32 -29.85 1.00
CA SER A 4 -47.99 -29.61 0.39
C SER A 4 -47.75 -28.14 0.01
N THR A 5 -48.78 -27.43 -0.43
CA THR A 5 -48.68 -26.01 -0.84
C THR A 5 -48.53 -25.08 0.38
N ILE A 6 -49.21 -25.48 1.50
CA ILE A 6 -49.11 -24.70 2.74
C ILE A 6 -47.72 -24.86 3.38
N CYS A 7 -47.11 -26.04 3.32
CA CYS A 7 -45.74 -26.27 3.80
C CYS A 7 -44.70 -25.48 2.98
N PHE A 8 -44.93 -25.32 1.67
CA PHE A 8 -44.01 -24.55 0.82
C PHE A 8 -44.06 -23.05 1.16
N PHE A 9 -45.25 -22.52 1.46
CA PHE A 9 -45.38 -21.13 1.90
C PHE A 9 -44.83 -20.89 3.31
N MET A 10 -44.92 -21.87 4.19
CA MET A 10 -44.33 -21.77 5.53
C MET A 10 -42.80 -21.87 5.51
N GLN A 11 -42.23 -22.68 4.61
CA GLN A 11 -40.77 -22.77 4.45
C GLN A 11 -40.16 -21.53 3.80
N THR A 12 -40.88 -20.88 2.89
CA THR A 12 -40.42 -19.56 2.32
C THR A 12 -40.55 -18.41 3.31
N ALA A 13 -41.54 -18.48 4.25
CA ALA A 13 -41.69 -17.46 5.29
C ALA A 13 -40.63 -17.59 6.41
N ILE A 14 -40.06 -18.76 6.64
CA ILE A 14 -39.02 -18.99 7.66
C ILE A 14 -37.61 -18.61 7.14
N LEU A 15 -37.43 -18.49 5.82
CA LEU A 15 -36.17 -18.05 5.22
C LEU A 15 -35.97 -16.52 5.19
N ILE A 16 -36.94 -15.77 5.70
CA ILE A 16 -36.79 -14.34 6.02
C ILE A 16 -36.29 -14.20 7.47
N THR A 17 -35.29 -14.96 7.83
CA THR A 17 -34.60 -14.77 9.09
C THR A 17 -33.49 -13.75 8.90
N THR A 18 -33.64 -12.65 9.59
CA THR A 18 -32.61 -11.67 9.99
C THR A 18 -31.19 -12.05 9.57
N VAL A 19 -30.74 -11.49 8.45
CA VAL A 19 -29.31 -11.44 8.16
C VAL A 19 -28.75 -10.30 9.01
N THR A 20 -28.09 -10.67 10.09
CA THR A 20 -27.35 -9.69 10.90
C THR A 20 -26.08 -9.34 10.17
N LEU A 21 -26.07 -8.18 9.51
CA LEU A 21 -24.86 -7.66 8.88
C LEU A 21 -24.08 -6.89 9.95
N HIS A 22 -22.84 -7.30 10.16
CA HIS A 22 -21.94 -6.56 11.04
C HIS A 22 -21.29 -5.44 10.22
N PHE A 23 -21.69 -4.22 10.51
CA PHE A 23 -21.04 -3.04 9.95
C PHE A 23 -20.05 -2.49 10.98
N LYS A 24 -18.88 -2.08 10.51
CA LYS A 24 -18.01 -1.23 11.32
C LYS A 24 -18.45 0.22 11.15
N GLN A 25 -18.94 0.81 12.22
CA GLN A 25 -19.27 2.22 12.25
C GLN A 25 -18.07 3.00 12.81
N CYS A 26 -17.62 3.97 12.05
CA CYS A 26 -16.59 4.91 12.51
C CYS A 26 -17.29 6.12 13.14
N GLU A 27 -17.20 6.27 14.45
CA GLU A 27 -17.68 7.46 15.13
C GLU A 27 -16.56 8.49 15.25
N PHE A 28 -16.91 9.72 14.85
CA PHE A 28 -16.07 10.91 15.03
C PHE A 28 -16.42 11.56 16.36
N ASN A 29 -15.55 11.43 17.33
CA ASN A 29 -15.54 12.37 18.46
C ASN A 29 -14.63 13.52 18.11
N SER A 30 -15.18 14.73 18.07
CA SER A 30 -14.47 15.97 17.74
C SER A 30 -13.25 16.17 18.63
N PRO A 31 -12.15 16.69 18.05
CA PRO A 31 -10.87 16.67 18.73
C PRO A 31 -10.73 17.71 19.83
N PRO A 32 -9.88 17.47 20.78
CA PRO A 32 -8.53 17.95 20.61
C PRO A 32 -7.48 16.87 20.89
N ASN A 33 -6.52 16.80 20.00
CA ASN A 33 -5.25 16.11 20.16
C ASN A 33 -5.23 14.57 20.15
N ASN A 34 -4.67 14.00 19.07
CA ASN A 34 -4.05 12.68 19.01
C ASN A 34 -4.94 11.47 19.38
N GLN A 35 -6.13 11.35 18.82
CA GLN A 35 -6.88 10.10 18.99
C GLN A 35 -6.95 9.29 17.70
N VAL A 36 -6.57 8.02 17.83
CA VAL A 36 -6.74 6.96 16.85
C VAL A 36 -8.21 6.74 16.59
N MET A 37 -8.60 6.67 15.33
CA MET A 37 -9.96 6.30 14.96
C MET A 37 -10.18 4.81 15.26
N LEU A 38 -10.94 4.52 16.30
CA LEU A 38 -11.40 3.17 16.60
C LEU A 38 -12.72 2.93 15.85
N CYS A 39 -12.72 1.95 14.96
CA CYS A 39 -13.94 1.46 14.33
C CYS A 39 -14.51 0.34 15.18
N GLU A 40 -15.62 0.57 15.85
CA GLU A 40 -16.33 -0.49 16.58
C GLU A 40 -17.38 -1.16 15.69
N PRO A 41 -17.55 -2.48 15.77
CA PRO A 41 -18.60 -3.17 15.03
C PRO A 41 -19.96 -2.86 15.66
N THR A 42 -20.82 -2.20 14.90
CA THR A 42 -22.22 -1.96 15.31
C THR A 42 -23.11 -2.93 14.55
N ILE A 43 -23.96 -3.62 15.30
CA ILE A 43 -24.97 -4.52 14.73
C ILE A 43 -26.18 -3.68 14.34
N ILE A 44 -26.46 -3.59 13.05
CA ILE A 44 -27.68 -2.96 12.55
C ILE A 44 -28.61 -4.05 12.04
N GLU A 45 -29.71 -4.25 12.74
CA GLU A 45 -30.78 -5.11 12.27
C GLU A 45 -31.63 -4.38 11.23
N ARG A 46 -31.57 -4.81 10.00
CA ARG A 46 -32.48 -4.37 8.93
C ARG A 46 -33.30 -5.54 8.42
N ASN A 47 -34.59 -5.34 8.32
CA ASN A 47 -35.47 -6.22 7.56
C ASN A 47 -35.19 -6.02 6.07
N ILE A 48 -34.49 -6.96 5.48
CA ILE A 48 -34.14 -6.94 4.04
C ILE A 48 -35.29 -7.59 3.29
N THR A 49 -36.13 -6.81 2.66
CA THR A 49 -37.16 -7.28 1.72
C THR A 49 -36.66 -7.36 0.27
N GLU A 50 -35.47 -6.88 0.00
CA GLU A 50 -34.79 -6.99 -1.29
C GLU A 50 -33.36 -7.53 -1.09
N ILE A 51 -33.02 -8.60 -1.81
CA ILE A 51 -31.64 -9.04 -1.94
C ILE A 51 -30.98 -8.11 -2.96
N VAL A 52 -30.47 -6.98 -2.48
CA VAL A 52 -29.57 -6.15 -3.27
C VAL A 52 -28.18 -6.77 -3.13
N TYR A 53 -27.60 -7.18 -4.23
CA TYR A 53 -26.18 -7.49 -4.28
C TYR A 53 -25.41 -6.18 -4.10
N LEU A 54 -25.28 -5.77 -2.84
CA LEU A 54 -24.38 -4.68 -2.49
C LEU A 54 -22.96 -5.19 -2.71
N THR A 55 -22.31 -4.71 -3.75
CA THR A 55 -20.87 -4.90 -3.88
C THR A 55 -20.18 -4.23 -2.69
N ASN A 56 -19.10 -4.79 -2.20
CA ASN A 56 -18.32 -4.22 -1.09
C ASN A 56 -18.02 -2.72 -1.27
N THR A 57 -17.86 -2.28 -2.52
CA THR A 57 -17.68 -0.87 -2.89
C THR A 57 -18.85 0.04 -2.53
N THR A 58 -20.08 -0.45 -2.57
CA THR A 58 -21.27 0.35 -2.22
C THR A 58 -21.37 0.55 -0.70
N ILE A 59 -21.01 -0.48 0.07
CA ILE A 59 -21.00 -0.41 1.53
C ILE A 59 -19.90 0.54 2.01
N GLU A 60 -18.71 0.48 1.42
CA GLU A 60 -17.61 1.39 1.73
C GLU A 60 -17.94 2.84 1.44
N LYS A 61 -18.66 3.09 0.34
CA LYS A 61 -19.10 4.45 -0.04
C LYS A 61 -20.10 5.05 0.94
N GLU A 62 -20.96 4.23 1.54
CA GLU A 62 -21.95 4.69 2.55
C GLU A 62 -21.34 4.89 3.94
N ILE A 63 -20.37 4.05 4.30
CA ILE A 63 -19.83 4.00 5.67
C ILE A 63 -18.72 5.03 5.92
N CYS A 64 -17.96 5.40 4.89
CA CYS A 64 -16.77 6.24 5.05
C CYS A 64 -16.72 7.54 4.21
N PRO A 65 -17.83 8.21 3.87
CA PRO A 65 -17.76 9.47 3.14
C PRO A 65 -17.00 10.56 3.90
N LYS A 66 -17.14 10.58 5.23
CA LYS A 66 -16.47 11.57 6.10
C LYS A 66 -14.96 11.40 6.19
N LEU A 67 -14.46 10.15 6.08
CA LEU A 67 -13.04 9.91 6.10
C LEU A 67 -12.37 10.40 4.81
N ALA A 68 -13.05 10.26 3.68
CA ALA A 68 -12.59 10.77 2.40
C ALA A 68 -12.52 12.30 2.39
N GLU A 69 -13.50 12.98 2.99
CA GLU A 69 -13.50 14.44 3.15
C GLU A 69 -12.36 14.90 4.06
N TYR A 70 -12.15 14.22 5.20
CA TYR A 70 -11.09 14.56 6.15
C TYR A 70 -9.70 14.47 5.54
N ARG A 71 -9.46 13.48 4.66
CA ARG A 71 -8.19 13.33 3.96
C ARG A 71 -8.04 14.25 2.75
N ASN A 72 -9.06 15.05 2.44
CA ASN A 72 -9.17 15.78 1.18
C ASN A 72 -8.95 14.86 -0.04
N TRP A 73 -9.37 13.65 0.13
CA TRP A 73 -9.29 12.54 -0.81
C TRP A 73 -10.68 12.09 -1.17
N SER A 74 -10.88 11.79 -2.40
CA SER A 74 -12.11 11.18 -2.87
C SER A 74 -12.23 9.69 -2.53
N LYS A 75 -11.39 9.13 -1.64
CA LYS A 75 -11.38 7.70 -1.36
C LYS A 75 -11.87 7.34 0.03
N PRO A 76 -12.89 6.49 0.14
CA PRO A 76 -13.12 5.76 1.37
C PRO A 76 -12.07 4.65 1.53
N GLN A 77 -11.19 4.76 2.52
CA GLN A 77 -10.20 3.74 2.86
C GLN A 77 -10.43 3.19 4.26
N CYS A 78 -11.62 2.70 4.52
CA CYS A 78 -11.95 2.27 5.87
C CYS A 78 -11.37 0.93 6.29
N ASP A 79 -10.97 0.07 5.49
CA ASP A 79 -10.33 -1.19 5.90
C ASP A 79 -9.73 -1.94 4.70
N ILE A 80 -8.63 -1.44 4.20
CA ILE A 80 -7.87 -2.13 3.16
C ILE A 80 -7.39 -3.50 3.64
N THR A 81 -7.20 -3.68 4.95
CA THR A 81 -6.75 -4.95 5.54
C THR A 81 -7.81 -6.06 5.48
N GLY A 82 -9.08 -5.71 5.32
CA GLY A 82 -10.17 -6.67 5.09
C GLY A 82 -10.18 -7.27 3.69
N PHE A 83 -9.47 -6.68 2.76
CA PHE A 83 -9.34 -7.15 1.38
C PHE A 83 -8.03 -7.91 1.22
N ALA A 84 -8.05 -9.20 1.50
CA ALA A 84 -6.93 -10.05 1.13
C ALA A 84 -6.69 -9.93 -0.38
N PRO A 85 -5.51 -9.49 -0.83
CA PRO A 85 -5.28 -9.17 -2.24
C PRO A 85 -5.41 -10.37 -3.16
N PHE A 86 -5.44 -11.59 -2.67
CA PHE A 86 -5.60 -12.78 -3.49
C PHE A 86 -5.60 -14.05 -2.66
N SER A 87 -6.62 -14.87 -2.74
CA SER A 87 -6.60 -16.16 -2.09
C SER A 87 -5.81 -17.17 -2.92
N LYS A 88 -5.01 -18.00 -2.25
CA LYS A 88 -4.32 -19.13 -2.85
C LYS A 88 -5.26 -20.01 -3.67
N ASP A 89 -6.50 -20.18 -3.21
CA ASP A 89 -7.51 -21.01 -3.85
C ASP A 89 -7.98 -20.42 -5.19
N ASN A 90 -8.12 -19.10 -5.29
CA ASN A 90 -8.45 -18.44 -6.54
C ASN A 90 -7.29 -18.53 -7.54
N SER A 91 -6.04 -18.49 -7.08
CA SER A 91 -4.85 -18.68 -7.93
C SER A 91 -4.84 -20.05 -8.56
N ILE A 92 -5.10 -21.08 -7.76
CA ILE A 92 -5.15 -22.49 -8.22
C ILE A 92 -6.29 -22.69 -9.21
N ARG A 93 -7.47 -22.14 -8.94
CA ARG A 93 -8.62 -22.25 -9.83
C ARG A 93 -8.39 -21.58 -11.17
N LEU A 94 -7.74 -20.42 -11.19
CA LEU A 94 -7.44 -19.69 -12.42
C LEU A 94 -6.29 -20.32 -13.20
N SER A 95 -5.31 -20.90 -12.54
CA SER A 95 -4.26 -21.69 -13.20
C SER A 95 -4.80 -22.92 -13.91
N ALA A 96 -5.92 -23.47 -13.44
CA ALA A 96 -6.59 -24.60 -14.11
C ALA A 96 -7.39 -24.15 -15.35
N GLY A 97 -7.93 -22.91 -15.36
CA GLY A 97 -8.69 -22.35 -16.47
C GLY A 97 -7.90 -21.37 -17.35
N GLY A 98 -6.73 -20.95 -16.93
CA GLY A 98 -5.83 -20.00 -17.58
C GLY A 98 -4.58 -19.79 -16.74
N ASP A 99 -3.60 -19.14 -17.32
CA ASP A 99 -2.33 -18.92 -16.64
C ASP A 99 -2.31 -17.64 -15.83
N ILE A 100 -1.63 -17.64 -14.69
CA ILE A 100 -1.46 -16.45 -13.83
C ILE A 100 0.01 -16.11 -13.67
N TRP A 101 0.29 -14.82 -13.53
CA TRP A 101 1.64 -14.30 -13.33
C TRP A 101 2.21 -14.71 -11.97
N VAL A 102 3.49 -15.03 -11.96
CA VAL A 102 4.30 -15.05 -10.73
C VAL A 102 4.67 -13.61 -10.40
N THR A 103 4.35 -13.18 -9.19
CA THR A 103 4.52 -11.78 -8.76
C THR A 103 5.17 -11.69 -7.40
N ARG A 104 5.79 -10.55 -7.12
CA ARG A 104 6.29 -10.15 -5.81
C ARG A 104 6.02 -8.66 -5.58
N GLU A 105 6.23 -8.21 -4.36
CA GLU A 105 6.05 -6.83 -3.91
C GLU A 105 4.62 -6.30 -4.17
N PRO A 106 3.60 -7.02 -3.65
CA PRO A 106 2.23 -6.60 -3.83
C PRO A 106 1.90 -5.39 -2.96
N TYR A 107 1.08 -4.49 -3.49
CA TYR A 107 0.47 -3.41 -2.72
C TYR A 107 -0.89 -3.02 -3.29
N VAL A 108 -1.63 -2.24 -2.52
CA VAL A 108 -2.96 -1.75 -2.88
C VAL A 108 -2.93 -0.23 -2.96
N SER A 109 -3.56 0.31 -3.96
CA SER A 109 -3.88 1.74 -4.06
C SER A 109 -5.25 1.90 -4.72
N CYS A 110 -5.95 2.97 -4.40
CA CYS A 110 -7.31 3.16 -4.88
C CYS A 110 -7.45 4.46 -5.66
N ASP A 111 -8.35 4.49 -6.64
CA ASP A 111 -8.89 5.72 -7.21
C ASP A 111 -10.14 6.17 -6.42
N PRO A 112 -10.81 7.26 -6.80
CA PRO A 112 -12.02 7.69 -6.11
C PRO A 112 -13.17 6.68 -6.08
N ASP A 113 -13.19 5.74 -7.00
CA ASP A 113 -14.31 4.82 -7.17
C ASP A 113 -14.02 3.42 -6.63
N LYS A 114 -12.79 2.91 -6.79
CA LYS A 114 -12.43 1.55 -6.41
C LYS A 114 -10.95 1.37 -6.09
N CYS A 115 -10.64 0.25 -5.44
CA CYS A 115 -9.29 -0.13 -5.11
C CYS A 115 -8.71 -1.09 -6.15
N TYR A 116 -7.40 -0.98 -6.34
CA TYR A 116 -6.62 -1.80 -7.24
C TYR A 116 -5.47 -2.46 -6.50
N GLN A 117 -5.13 -3.63 -6.94
CA GLN A 117 -3.92 -4.31 -6.51
C GLN A 117 -2.84 -4.14 -7.58
N PHE A 118 -1.63 -3.97 -7.08
CA PHE A 118 -0.42 -3.83 -7.88
C PHE A 118 0.57 -4.90 -7.45
N ALA A 119 1.35 -5.41 -8.37
CA ALA A 119 2.48 -6.25 -8.06
C ALA A 119 3.49 -6.22 -9.21
N LEU A 120 4.71 -6.59 -8.92
CA LEU A 120 5.76 -6.73 -9.92
C LEU A 120 5.79 -8.18 -10.41
N GLY A 121 5.48 -8.39 -11.69
CA GLY A 121 5.60 -9.69 -12.34
C GLY A 121 7.06 -10.13 -12.44
N GLN A 122 7.27 -11.44 -12.50
CA GLN A 122 8.62 -12.03 -12.66
C GLN A 122 8.95 -12.40 -14.12
N GLY A 123 8.10 -11.96 -15.05
CA GLY A 123 8.27 -12.30 -16.48
C GLY A 123 7.88 -13.72 -16.82
N THR A 124 7.21 -14.43 -15.92
CA THR A 124 6.76 -15.81 -16.11
C THR A 124 5.42 -16.06 -15.41
N THR A 125 4.79 -17.15 -15.80
CA THR A 125 3.52 -17.60 -15.21
C THR A 125 3.71 -18.89 -14.43
N LEU A 126 2.73 -19.27 -13.60
CA LEU A 126 2.81 -20.46 -12.77
C LEU A 126 2.99 -21.74 -13.59
N ASN A 127 2.40 -21.82 -14.79
CA ASN A 127 2.50 -23.00 -15.65
C ASN A 127 3.84 -23.08 -16.43
N ASN A 128 4.55 -21.97 -16.52
CA ASN A 128 5.83 -21.87 -17.25
C ASN A 128 7.01 -21.55 -16.32
N VAL A 129 6.93 -21.92 -15.06
CA VAL A 129 7.97 -21.61 -14.09
C VAL A 129 9.27 -22.36 -14.39
N HIS A 130 10.26 -21.63 -14.85
CA HIS A 130 11.65 -22.01 -14.72
C HIS A 130 12.16 -21.49 -13.39
N SER A 131 12.49 -22.36 -12.46
CA SER A 131 12.77 -22.08 -11.03
C SER A 131 13.80 -20.97 -10.79
N ASN A 132 14.71 -20.73 -11.72
CA ASN A 132 15.74 -19.71 -11.58
C ASN A 132 15.25 -18.26 -11.81
N ASN A 133 14.07 -18.06 -12.40
CA ASN A 133 13.56 -16.72 -12.72
C ASN A 133 12.58 -16.17 -11.69
N THR A 134 12.12 -17.00 -10.75
CA THR A 134 11.09 -16.62 -9.78
C THR A 134 11.62 -15.92 -8.54
N VAL A 135 12.93 -15.92 -8.33
CA VAL A 135 13.61 -15.40 -7.12
C VAL A 135 14.51 -14.20 -7.39
N ARG A 136 14.67 -13.80 -8.64
CA ARG A 136 15.52 -12.64 -8.98
C ARG A 136 14.79 -11.35 -8.70
N ASP A 137 15.41 -10.47 -7.94
CA ASP A 137 14.81 -9.18 -7.56
C ASP A 137 14.73 -8.21 -8.73
N ARG A 138 15.74 -8.19 -9.60
CA ARG A 138 15.85 -7.27 -10.72
C ARG A 138 16.17 -8.01 -12.01
N THR A 139 15.24 -7.92 -12.94
CA THR A 139 15.40 -8.42 -14.31
C THR A 139 14.74 -7.46 -15.30
N PRO A 140 15.17 -7.44 -16.56
CA PRO A 140 14.51 -6.60 -17.57
C PRO A 140 13.11 -7.11 -17.96
N TYR A 141 12.67 -8.24 -17.45
CA TYR A 141 11.39 -8.87 -17.76
C TYR A 141 10.31 -8.56 -16.73
N ARG A 142 10.65 -7.91 -15.63
CA ARG A 142 9.67 -7.53 -14.63
C ARG A 142 8.83 -6.37 -15.11
N THR A 143 7.52 -6.46 -14.85
CA THR A 143 6.55 -5.42 -15.19
C THR A 143 5.65 -5.14 -14.02
N LEU A 144 5.19 -3.89 -13.90
CA LEU A 144 4.17 -3.51 -12.95
C LEU A 144 2.80 -3.95 -13.48
N LEU A 145 2.16 -4.85 -12.76
CA LEU A 145 0.82 -5.34 -13.04
C LEU A 145 -0.19 -4.57 -12.19
N MET A 146 -1.31 -4.23 -12.79
CA MET A 146 -2.42 -3.53 -12.14
C MET A 146 -3.71 -4.25 -12.45
N ASN A 147 -4.48 -4.60 -11.41
CA ASN A 147 -5.79 -5.18 -11.56
C ASN A 147 -6.74 -4.69 -10.46
N GLU A 148 -8.03 -4.83 -10.66
CA GLU A 148 -8.98 -4.55 -9.59
C GLU A 148 -8.72 -5.44 -8.38
N LEU A 149 -8.92 -4.90 -7.19
CA LEU A 149 -8.70 -5.64 -5.94
C LEU A 149 -9.56 -6.91 -5.92
N GLY A 150 -8.92 -8.03 -5.62
CA GLY A 150 -9.56 -9.34 -5.60
C GLY A 150 -9.56 -10.08 -6.94
N VAL A 151 -9.16 -9.45 -8.04
CA VAL A 151 -8.99 -10.10 -9.34
C VAL A 151 -7.55 -10.56 -9.50
N PRO A 152 -7.31 -11.85 -9.72
CA PRO A 152 -5.95 -12.38 -9.86
C PRO A 152 -5.20 -11.79 -11.06
N PHE A 153 -3.87 -11.78 -10.97
CA PHE A 153 -3.00 -11.36 -12.08
C PHE A 153 -2.89 -12.47 -13.14
N HIS A 154 -3.85 -12.50 -14.04
CA HIS A 154 -3.87 -13.44 -15.17
C HIS A 154 -3.22 -12.84 -16.42
N LEU A 155 -3.08 -13.59 -17.51
CA LEU A 155 -2.43 -13.14 -18.74
C LEU A 155 -3.08 -11.89 -19.37
N GLY A 156 -4.37 -11.65 -19.13
CA GLY A 156 -5.08 -10.45 -19.57
C GLY A 156 -4.92 -9.22 -18.66
N THR A 157 -4.15 -9.34 -17.58
CA THR A 157 -3.93 -8.23 -16.65
C THR A 157 -3.12 -7.12 -17.31
N LYS A 158 -3.51 -5.86 -17.07
CA LYS A 158 -2.79 -4.70 -17.57
C LYS A 158 -1.36 -4.66 -17.04
N GLN A 159 -0.41 -4.60 -17.94
CA GLN A 159 0.99 -4.29 -17.66
C GLN A 159 1.20 -2.78 -17.85
N VAL A 160 1.48 -2.08 -16.76
CA VAL A 160 1.57 -0.61 -16.78
C VAL A 160 2.89 -0.15 -17.36
N CYS A 161 3.98 -0.77 -16.91
CA CYS A 161 5.35 -0.39 -17.29
C CYS A 161 6.33 -1.53 -17.01
N ILE A 162 7.52 -1.43 -17.59
CA ILE A 162 8.64 -2.27 -17.21
C ILE A 162 9.21 -1.71 -15.90
N ALA A 163 9.27 -2.52 -14.87
CA ALA A 163 9.77 -2.10 -13.56
C ALA A 163 10.15 -3.31 -12.70
N TRP A 164 11.20 -3.15 -11.92
CA TRP A 164 11.53 -4.06 -10.82
C TRP A 164 11.43 -3.38 -9.44
N SER A 165 11.12 -2.09 -9.41
CA SER A 165 10.73 -1.34 -8.22
C SER A 165 9.67 -0.32 -8.62
N SER A 166 8.64 -0.14 -7.80
CA SER A 166 7.51 0.71 -8.17
C SER A 166 6.80 1.36 -7.00
N SER A 167 6.06 2.40 -7.31
CA SER A 167 5.06 3.03 -6.46
C SER A 167 3.93 3.55 -7.33
N SER A 168 2.72 3.56 -6.83
CA SER A 168 1.56 4.08 -7.56
C SER A 168 0.61 4.80 -6.63
N CYS A 169 -0.05 5.83 -7.11
CA CYS A 169 -1.11 6.54 -6.39
C CYS A 169 -2.00 7.30 -7.37
N HIS A 170 -3.19 7.63 -6.93
CA HIS A 170 -4.15 8.42 -7.68
C HIS A 170 -4.34 9.77 -6.98
N ASP A 171 -4.26 10.87 -7.73
CA ASP A 171 -4.35 12.22 -7.16
C ASP A 171 -5.79 12.79 -7.14
N GLY A 172 -6.77 11.97 -7.48
CA GLY A 172 -8.17 12.37 -7.66
C GLY A 172 -8.54 12.64 -9.11
N LYS A 173 -7.56 12.83 -9.99
CA LYS A 173 -7.76 13.06 -11.43
C LYS A 173 -7.24 11.89 -12.28
N ALA A 174 -6.03 11.42 -11.99
CA ALA A 174 -5.37 10.37 -12.76
C ALA A 174 -4.39 9.57 -11.91
N TRP A 175 -3.97 8.42 -12.43
CA TRP A 175 -2.95 7.59 -11.84
C TRP A 175 -1.56 8.14 -12.11
N LEU A 176 -0.75 8.18 -11.06
CA LEU A 176 0.70 8.31 -11.12
C LEU A 176 1.33 6.93 -10.87
N HIS A 177 2.20 6.50 -11.77
CA HIS A 177 3.03 5.31 -11.60
C HIS A 177 4.49 5.70 -11.66
N VAL A 178 5.25 5.27 -10.66
CA VAL A 178 6.70 5.38 -10.62
C VAL A 178 7.29 4.02 -10.92
N CYS A 179 8.03 3.92 -12.00
CA CYS A 179 8.53 2.66 -12.55
C CYS A 179 10.05 2.73 -12.66
N ILE A 180 10.75 1.89 -11.91
CA ILE A 180 12.21 1.84 -11.92
C ILE A 180 12.68 0.56 -12.58
N THR A 181 13.53 0.71 -13.60
CA THR A 181 14.14 -0.39 -14.32
C THR A 181 15.52 0.01 -14.84
N GLY A 182 16.24 -0.95 -15.41
CA GLY A 182 17.56 -0.75 -15.95
C GLY A 182 18.64 -1.47 -15.16
N ASP A 183 19.89 -1.17 -15.47
CA ASP A 183 21.04 -1.74 -14.76
C ASP A 183 21.19 -1.17 -13.36
N ASP A 184 21.70 -1.95 -12.44
CA ASP A 184 21.89 -1.56 -11.04
C ASP A 184 22.61 -0.22 -10.84
N LYS A 185 23.57 0.09 -11.72
CA LYS A 185 24.34 1.34 -11.68
C LYS A 185 23.72 2.49 -12.47
N ASN A 186 22.80 2.21 -13.37
CA ASN A 186 22.21 3.19 -14.27
C ASN A 186 20.69 3.04 -14.37
N ALA A 187 20.04 2.67 -13.27
CA ALA A 187 18.59 2.56 -13.22
C ALA A 187 17.93 3.92 -13.48
N THR A 188 16.78 3.87 -14.10
CA THR A 188 15.94 5.04 -14.40
C THR A 188 14.58 4.86 -13.78
N ALA A 189 14.10 5.87 -13.06
CA ALA A 189 12.74 6.01 -12.59
C ALA A 189 11.94 6.81 -13.61
N SER A 190 10.89 6.21 -14.14
CA SER A 190 9.95 6.86 -15.06
C SER A 190 8.69 7.25 -14.30
N PHE A 191 8.23 8.48 -14.51
CA PHE A 191 7.00 9.01 -13.92
C PHE A 191 5.92 9.03 -14.99
N ILE A 192 4.99 8.09 -14.88
CA ILE A 192 3.89 7.91 -15.83
C ILE A 192 2.62 8.49 -15.19
N TYR A 193 2.06 9.50 -15.79
CA TYR A 193 0.84 10.15 -15.34
C TYR A 193 -0.21 10.13 -16.43
N ASN A 194 -1.41 9.70 -16.06
CA ASN A 194 -2.53 9.56 -17.02
C ASN A 194 -2.13 8.76 -18.29
N GLY A 195 -1.35 7.69 -18.08
CA GLY A 195 -0.89 6.81 -19.16
C GLY A 195 0.26 7.36 -20.01
N ARG A 196 0.86 8.49 -19.65
CA ARG A 196 1.94 9.13 -20.42
C ARG A 196 3.19 9.31 -19.59
N LEU A 197 4.33 9.12 -20.20
CA LEU A 197 5.62 9.46 -19.59
C LEU A 197 5.74 11.00 -19.52
N VAL A 198 5.81 11.52 -18.31
CA VAL A 198 5.90 12.97 -18.05
C VAL A 198 7.29 13.40 -17.63
N ASP A 199 7.94 12.61 -16.78
CA ASP A 199 9.25 12.93 -16.25
C ASP A 199 10.07 11.67 -15.98
N SER A 200 11.36 11.84 -15.72
CA SER A 200 12.24 10.73 -15.37
C SER A 200 13.38 11.21 -14.48
N VAL A 201 13.94 10.30 -13.70
CA VAL A 201 15.14 10.49 -12.87
C VAL A 201 16.06 9.32 -13.07
N VAL A 202 17.35 9.61 -13.25
CA VAL A 202 18.40 8.58 -13.28
C VAL A 202 19.02 8.37 -11.91
N SER A 203 19.57 7.21 -11.67
CA SER A 203 20.32 6.89 -10.45
C SER A 203 21.35 7.97 -10.12
N TRP A 204 21.28 8.50 -8.90
CA TRP A 204 22.18 9.59 -8.45
C TRP A 204 23.40 9.09 -7.67
N SER A 205 23.31 7.91 -7.06
CA SER A 205 24.45 7.27 -6.36
C SER A 205 24.99 6.03 -7.06
N LYS A 206 24.44 5.68 -8.21
CA LYS A 206 24.86 4.55 -9.04
C LYS A 206 24.83 3.19 -8.32
N GLU A 207 23.90 3.01 -7.39
CA GLU A 207 23.81 1.82 -6.56
C GLU A 207 22.37 1.43 -6.25
N ILE A 208 21.68 0.95 -7.26
CA ILE A 208 20.30 0.43 -7.19
C ILE A 208 19.30 1.47 -6.70
N LEU A 209 18.93 2.39 -7.59
CA LEU A 209 17.80 3.29 -7.34
C LEU A 209 16.54 2.47 -7.13
N ARG A 210 15.82 2.72 -6.03
CA ARG A 210 14.62 1.98 -5.64
C ARG A 210 13.60 2.88 -4.95
N THR A 211 12.36 2.47 -4.90
CA THR A 211 11.27 3.23 -4.31
C THR A 211 10.46 2.38 -3.32
N GLN A 212 9.25 2.79 -3.01
CA GLN A 212 8.50 2.38 -1.83
C GLN A 212 7.96 0.94 -1.87
N GLU A 213 7.71 0.36 -3.02
CA GLU A 213 6.97 -0.91 -3.16
C GLU A 213 5.60 -0.87 -2.45
N SER A 214 5.00 0.30 -2.43
CA SER A 214 3.69 0.61 -1.84
C SER A 214 3.10 1.86 -2.48
N GLU A 215 1.88 2.23 -2.09
CA GLU A 215 1.28 3.43 -2.65
C GLU A 215 2.04 4.70 -2.24
N CYS A 216 2.17 5.64 -3.15
CA CYS A 216 2.55 7.01 -2.85
C CYS A 216 1.33 7.77 -2.28
N VAL A 217 1.55 8.97 -1.78
CA VAL A 217 0.49 9.76 -1.15
C VAL A 217 0.33 11.07 -1.89
N CYS A 218 -0.91 11.38 -2.28
CA CYS A 218 -1.26 12.64 -2.91
C CYS A 218 -2.16 13.46 -1.99
N ILE A 219 -1.80 14.73 -1.79
CA ILE A 219 -2.57 15.72 -1.03
C ILE A 219 -2.68 16.97 -1.87
N ASN A 220 -3.90 17.43 -2.14
CA ASN A 220 -4.17 18.62 -2.95
C ASN A 220 -3.44 18.63 -4.31
N GLY A 221 -3.36 17.49 -4.96
CA GLY A 221 -2.70 17.36 -6.26
C GLY A 221 -1.19 17.20 -6.22
N THR A 222 -0.57 17.31 -5.07
CA THR A 222 0.87 17.05 -4.89
C THR A 222 1.08 15.66 -4.34
N CYS A 223 1.77 14.82 -5.09
CA CYS A 223 2.13 13.45 -4.69
C CYS A 223 3.55 13.41 -4.16
N THR A 224 3.78 12.67 -3.09
CA THR A 224 5.12 12.46 -2.53
C THR A 224 5.57 11.02 -2.72
N VAL A 225 6.80 10.86 -3.17
CA VAL A 225 7.43 9.56 -3.37
C VAL A 225 8.78 9.57 -2.68
N VAL A 226 9.07 8.53 -1.90
CA VAL A 226 10.36 8.32 -1.26
C VAL A 226 11.19 7.38 -2.11
N MET A 227 12.37 7.80 -2.49
CA MET A 227 13.30 7.03 -3.30
C MET A 227 14.66 6.96 -2.62
N THR A 228 15.31 5.82 -2.75
CA THR A 228 16.62 5.56 -2.14
C THR A 228 17.59 5.03 -3.19
N ASP A 229 18.80 5.54 -3.17
CA ASP A 229 19.90 5.09 -4.01
C ASP A 229 21.16 4.99 -3.14
N GLY A 230 21.80 3.85 -3.16
CA GLY A 230 22.97 3.58 -2.33
C GLY A 230 22.93 2.20 -1.70
N SER A 231 23.91 1.92 -0.85
CA SER A 231 24.09 0.61 -0.24
C SER A 231 22.84 0.10 0.48
N ALA A 232 22.54 -1.19 0.31
CA ALA A 232 21.47 -1.84 1.07
C ALA A 232 21.86 -2.17 2.52
N SER A 233 23.16 -2.11 2.83
CA SER A 233 23.70 -2.43 4.17
C SER A 233 24.71 -1.39 4.65
N GLY A 234 24.57 -0.17 4.19
CA GLY A 234 25.46 0.92 4.50
C GLY A 234 24.79 2.27 4.23
N LYS A 235 25.60 3.29 4.02
CA LYS A 235 25.09 4.62 3.69
C LYS A 235 24.33 4.61 2.38
N ALA A 236 23.15 5.16 2.38
CA ALA A 236 22.34 5.38 1.19
C ALA A 236 21.79 6.80 1.15
N ASP A 237 21.55 7.31 -0.06
CA ASP A 237 21.00 8.63 -0.28
C ASP A 237 19.50 8.52 -0.55
N THR A 238 18.69 8.95 0.39
CA THR A 238 17.24 8.96 0.28
C THR A 238 16.77 10.37 -0.06
N LYS A 239 15.90 10.45 -1.06
CA LYS A 239 15.28 11.71 -1.50
C LYS A 239 13.77 11.55 -1.50
N ILE A 240 13.09 12.62 -1.18
CA ILE A 240 11.64 12.76 -1.24
C ILE A 240 11.31 13.65 -2.43
N LEU A 241 10.56 13.09 -3.39
CA LEU A 241 10.16 13.80 -4.59
C LEU A 241 8.73 14.27 -4.45
N PHE A 242 8.49 15.53 -4.77
CA PHE A 242 7.18 16.17 -4.83
C PHE A 242 6.78 16.28 -6.29
N ILE A 243 5.63 15.73 -6.62
CA ILE A 243 5.22 15.51 -8.01
C ILE A 243 3.82 16.07 -8.20
N GLU A 244 3.66 16.88 -9.23
CA GLU A 244 2.37 17.42 -9.67
C GLU A 244 2.11 17.01 -11.11
N GLU A 245 0.99 16.33 -11.35
CA GLU A 245 0.61 15.80 -12.66
C GLU A 245 1.75 15.05 -13.39
N GLY A 246 2.50 14.25 -12.62
CA GLY A 246 3.61 13.44 -13.12
C GLY A 246 4.95 14.15 -13.23
N LYS A 247 5.00 15.48 -13.05
CA LYS A 247 6.23 16.26 -13.10
C LYS A 247 6.82 16.47 -11.72
N ILE A 248 8.13 16.30 -11.58
CA ILE A 248 8.86 16.57 -10.35
C ILE A 248 8.96 18.08 -10.20
N VAL A 249 8.32 18.63 -9.16
CA VAL A 249 8.33 20.08 -8.88
C VAL A 249 9.31 20.47 -7.77
N HIS A 250 9.65 19.53 -6.91
CA HIS A 250 10.65 19.73 -5.85
C HIS A 250 11.24 18.38 -5.43
N THR A 251 12.48 18.45 -4.94
CA THR A 251 13.19 17.29 -4.37
C THR A 251 13.83 17.71 -3.05
N SER A 252 13.47 17.02 -1.98
CA SER A 252 14.09 17.20 -0.66
C SER A 252 14.99 16.02 -0.34
N THR A 253 16.11 16.27 0.30
CA THR A 253 16.97 15.23 0.83
C THR A 253 16.50 14.82 2.21
N LEU A 254 16.60 13.53 2.54
CA LEU A 254 16.32 13.04 3.87
C LEU A 254 17.14 13.80 4.91
N SER A 255 16.47 14.27 5.95
CA SER A 255 17.09 14.93 7.10
C SER A 255 16.48 14.40 8.39
N GLY A 256 17.20 14.59 9.50
CA GLY A 256 16.83 14.06 10.81
C GLY A 256 17.74 12.91 11.24
N SER A 257 17.27 12.09 12.17
CA SER A 257 18.11 11.07 12.82
C SER A 257 18.10 9.70 12.13
N ALA A 258 17.18 9.45 11.18
CA ALA A 258 17.18 8.20 10.44
C ALA A 258 18.46 8.05 9.60
N GLN A 259 19.13 6.92 9.75
CA GLN A 259 20.42 6.68 9.12
C GLN A 259 20.32 5.85 7.83
N HIS A 260 19.28 5.03 7.72
CA HIS A 260 18.99 4.27 6.51
C HIS A 260 17.48 4.14 6.34
N VAL A 261 16.97 4.56 5.19
CA VAL A 261 15.54 4.59 4.90
C VAL A 261 15.30 3.99 3.53
N GLU A 262 14.53 2.94 3.49
CA GLU A 262 14.06 2.31 2.25
C GLU A 262 12.71 1.64 2.42
N GLU A 263 12.07 1.29 1.33
CA GLU A 263 10.77 0.61 1.30
C GLU A 263 9.71 1.25 2.20
N CYS A 264 9.58 2.57 2.12
CA CYS A 264 8.63 3.32 2.94
C CYS A 264 7.19 2.97 2.61
N SER A 265 6.38 2.83 3.65
CA SER A 265 4.93 2.79 3.56
C SER A 265 4.36 4.07 4.13
N CYS A 266 3.69 4.85 3.31
CA CYS A 266 3.30 6.22 3.63
C CYS A 266 1.78 6.35 3.74
N TYR A 267 1.34 7.27 4.57
CA TYR A 267 -0.07 7.60 4.71
C TYR A 267 -0.23 9.11 4.97
N PRO A 268 -1.40 9.66 4.62
CA PRO A 268 -1.68 11.06 4.91
C PRO A 268 -1.73 11.30 6.42
N ARG A 269 -0.99 12.29 6.89
CA ARG A 269 -1.08 12.80 8.25
C ARG A 269 -1.12 14.32 8.18
N TYR A 270 -2.32 14.84 7.99
CA TYR A 270 -2.50 16.26 7.77
C TYR A 270 -1.73 17.13 8.79
N PRO A 271 -0.97 18.15 8.37
CA PRO A 271 -0.93 18.75 7.03
C PRO A 271 0.08 18.14 6.05
N GLY A 272 0.61 16.97 6.33
CA GLY A 272 1.63 16.33 5.50
C GLY A 272 1.45 14.83 5.36
N VAL A 273 2.57 14.12 5.25
CA VAL A 273 2.64 12.69 5.03
C VAL A 273 3.57 12.09 6.07
N ARG A 274 3.18 10.96 6.64
CA ARG A 274 4.04 10.12 7.47
C ARG A 274 4.36 8.82 6.77
N CYS A 275 5.62 8.44 6.80
CA CYS A 275 6.08 7.16 6.28
C CYS A 275 6.69 6.32 7.39
N VAL A 276 6.36 5.03 7.40
CA VAL A 276 7.04 4.01 8.21
C VAL A 276 7.89 3.19 7.27
N CYS A 277 9.17 3.11 7.53
CA CYS A 277 10.14 2.61 6.57
C CYS A 277 10.91 1.39 7.12
N ARG A 278 11.94 1.02 6.41
CA ARG A 278 12.86 -0.06 6.77
C ARG A 278 14.27 0.51 6.89
N ASP A 279 14.93 0.23 8.01
CA ASP A 279 16.37 0.39 8.16
C ASP A 279 17.03 -0.96 7.90
N ASN A 280 17.70 -1.08 6.77
CA ASN A 280 18.37 -2.32 6.39
C ASN A 280 19.86 -2.32 6.77
N TRP A 281 20.29 -1.38 7.58
CA TRP A 281 21.70 -1.21 7.95
C TRP A 281 21.97 -1.42 9.44
N LYS A 282 21.33 -0.62 10.31
CA LYS A 282 21.74 -0.54 11.72
C LYS A 282 20.66 -0.92 12.73
N GLY A 283 19.41 -0.88 12.37
CA GLY A 283 18.35 -1.03 13.35
C GLY A 283 17.24 -1.99 12.96
N SER A 284 16.64 -2.62 13.96
CA SER A 284 15.37 -3.31 13.83
C SER A 284 14.17 -2.45 14.23
N ASN A 285 14.38 -1.28 14.81
CA ASN A 285 13.35 -0.25 14.95
C ASN A 285 13.13 0.46 13.60
N ARG A 286 11.88 0.78 13.31
CA ARG A 286 11.53 1.35 12.01
C ARG A 286 11.77 2.83 11.97
N PRO A 287 12.42 3.35 10.92
CA PRO A 287 12.46 4.77 10.64
C PRO A 287 11.07 5.33 10.38
N ILE A 288 10.81 6.53 10.88
CA ILE A 288 9.64 7.35 10.58
C ILE A 288 10.10 8.59 9.84
N VAL A 289 9.46 8.90 8.73
CA VAL A 289 9.72 10.09 7.94
C VAL A 289 8.45 10.93 7.87
N ASP A 290 8.52 12.14 8.41
CA ASP A 290 7.46 13.14 8.32
C ASP A 290 7.78 14.14 7.22
N ILE A 291 6.86 14.29 6.29
CA ILE A 291 6.99 15.11 5.10
C ILE A 291 5.98 16.24 5.17
N ASN A 292 6.44 17.48 5.15
CA ASN A 292 5.57 18.64 5.06
C ASN A 292 5.34 19.02 3.60
N ILE A 293 4.09 19.01 3.16
CA ILE A 293 3.73 19.31 1.77
C ILE A 293 3.89 20.79 1.43
N LYS A 294 3.75 21.69 2.42
CA LYS A 294 3.76 23.13 2.17
C LYS A 294 5.17 23.71 2.01
N ASP A 295 6.06 23.34 2.90
CA ASP A 295 7.43 23.89 2.93
C ASP A 295 8.49 22.88 2.48
N HIS A 296 8.08 21.65 2.15
CA HIS A 296 8.94 20.55 1.71
C HIS A 296 9.99 20.11 2.74
N SER A 297 9.78 20.44 4.00
CA SER A 297 10.67 20.03 5.08
C SER A 297 10.48 18.57 5.42
N ILE A 298 11.57 17.92 5.81
CA ILE A 298 11.62 16.51 6.15
C ILE A 298 12.14 16.38 7.57
N VAL A 299 11.43 15.62 8.39
CA VAL A 299 11.87 15.23 9.73
C VAL A 299 11.87 13.71 9.80
N SER A 300 12.96 13.13 10.25
CA SER A 300 13.04 11.68 10.44
C SER A 300 13.45 11.32 11.86
N SER A 301 12.96 10.20 12.30
CA SER A 301 13.21 9.61 13.62
C SER A 301 13.03 8.09 13.53
N TYR A 302 12.98 7.42 14.67
CA TYR A 302 12.69 6.00 14.76
C TYR A 302 11.48 5.73 15.64
N VAL A 303 10.81 4.60 15.42
CA VAL A 303 9.78 4.11 16.34
C VAL A 303 10.44 3.79 17.69
N CYS A 304 9.84 4.26 18.77
CA CYS A 304 10.40 4.11 20.12
C CYS A 304 10.25 2.70 20.70
N SER A 305 9.21 1.99 20.29
CA SER A 305 8.92 0.64 20.80
C SER A 305 9.60 -0.43 19.96
N GLY A 306 10.39 -1.29 20.59
CA GLY A 306 10.97 -2.46 19.92
C GLY A 306 9.94 -3.50 19.46
N LEU A 307 8.72 -3.48 20.03
CA LEU A 307 7.66 -4.44 19.70
C LEU A 307 7.05 -4.20 18.30
N VAL A 308 7.14 -2.99 17.77
CA VAL A 308 6.62 -2.59 16.44
C VAL A 308 7.74 -2.41 15.42
N GLY A 309 8.86 -3.04 15.66
CA GLY A 309 10.02 -2.98 14.79
C GLY A 309 9.95 -3.92 13.60
N ASP A 310 11.08 -4.07 12.95
CA ASP A 310 11.31 -4.94 11.81
C ASP A 310 11.28 -6.44 12.19
N THR A 311 11.40 -7.30 11.21
CA THR A 311 11.54 -8.75 11.38
C THR A 311 12.82 -9.22 10.67
N PRO A 312 13.83 -9.79 11.35
CA PRO A 312 13.85 -10.11 12.78
C PRO A 312 14.02 -8.89 13.69
N ARG A 313 13.52 -9.01 14.91
CA ARG A 313 13.71 -8.05 15.99
C ARG A 313 13.88 -8.79 17.32
N LYS A 314 14.49 -8.16 18.31
CA LYS A 314 14.47 -8.69 19.68
C LYS A 314 13.06 -8.53 20.27
N ASN A 315 12.58 -9.55 20.96
CA ASN A 315 11.37 -9.50 21.77
C ASN A 315 11.62 -8.67 23.04
N ASP A 316 12.20 -7.50 22.90
CA ASP A 316 12.52 -6.67 24.02
C ASP A 316 11.43 -5.63 24.21
N SER A 317 10.80 -5.66 25.38
CA SER A 317 9.84 -4.67 25.85
C SER A 317 10.50 -3.34 26.24
N SER A 318 11.81 -3.21 26.04
CA SER A 318 12.53 -1.98 26.32
C SER A 318 12.13 -0.92 25.28
N SER A 319 11.25 0.00 25.72
CA SER A 319 11.10 1.26 25.05
C SER A 319 12.41 2.02 25.17
N SER A 320 13.05 2.30 24.05
CA SER A 320 14.17 3.25 24.02
C SER A 320 13.64 4.63 24.44
N SER A 321 14.26 5.24 25.45
CA SER A 321 13.95 6.61 25.84
C SER A 321 14.35 7.65 24.77
N HIS A 322 15.06 7.23 23.74
CA HIS A 322 15.52 8.04 22.62
C HIS A 322 15.10 7.43 21.31
N CYS A 323 14.04 7.98 20.72
CA CYS A 323 13.53 7.61 19.39
C CYS A 323 14.36 8.23 18.25
N LEU A 324 15.61 8.63 18.52
CA LEU A 324 16.45 9.33 17.57
C LEU A 324 17.50 8.44 16.90
N ASP A 325 17.76 7.25 17.46
CA ASP A 325 18.84 6.40 16.99
C ASP A 325 18.35 5.01 16.59
N PRO A 326 19.02 4.35 15.63
CA PRO A 326 18.81 2.93 15.41
C PRO A 326 19.25 2.13 16.64
N ASN A 327 18.56 1.03 16.93
CA ASN A 327 18.87 0.22 18.10
C ASN A 327 20.13 -0.64 17.95
N ASN A 328 20.80 -0.60 16.81
CA ASN A 328 22.00 -1.37 16.46
C ASN A 328 21.86 -2.91 16.62
N GLU A 329 20.62 -3.39 16.54
CA GLU A 329 20.29 -4.79 16.68
C GLU A 329 19.78 -5.36 15.38
N GLU A 330 20.26 -6.56 15.01
CA GLU A 330 19.84 -7.28 13.81
C GLU A 330 20.00 -6.48 12.48
N GLY A 331 20.92 -5.54 12.44
CA GLY A 331 21.18 -4.70 11.26
C GLY A 331 21.56 -5.50 10.02
N GLY A 332 21.21 -4.96 8.83
CA GLY A 332 21.46 -5.58 7.54
C GLY A 332 20.45 -6.61 7.11
N ARG A 333 19.37 -6.79 7.87
CA ARG A 333 18.23 -7.65 7.57
C ARG A 333 16.94 -6.90 7.89
N GLY A 334 15.86 -7.31 7.24
CA GLY A 334 14.58 -6.74 7.56
C GLY A 334 13.54 -7.07 6.50
N VAL A 335 12.32 -6.61 6.74
CA VAL A 335 11.20 -6.71 5.83
C VAL A 335 10.52 -5.34 5.72
N LYS A 336 9.81 -5.14 4.61
CA LYS A 336 8.95 -3.97 4.47
C LYS A 336 7.94 -3.91 5.60
N GLY A 337 7.79 -2.73 6.22
CA GLY A 337 6.71 -2.42 7.15
C GLY A 337 5.53 -1.77 6.45
N TRP A 338 4.36 -1.78 7.10
CA TRP A 338 3.16 -1.13 6.58
C TRP A 338 2.73 0.00 7.51
N ALA A 339 1.98 0.98 6.97
CA ALA A 339 1.69 2.24 7.65
C ALA A 339 0.98 2.11 9.00
N PHE A 340 0.27 1.02 9.24
CA PHE A 340 -0.42 0.75 10.51
C PHE A 340 0.46 0.04 11.54
N ASP A 341 1.72 -0.25 11.22
CA ASP A 341 2.71 -0.85 12.12
C ASP A 341 3.55 0.20 12.87
N ASP A 342 3.11 1.47 12.89
CA ASP A 342 3.86 2.57 13.48
C ASP A 342 3.80 2.65 15.01
N GLY A 343 2.96 1.82 15.62
CA GLY A 343 2.80 1.75 17.08
C GLY A 343 2.01 2.90 17.70
N ASN A 344 1.27 3.68 16.91
CA ASN A 344 0.37 4.73 17.39
C ASN A 344 -1.09 4.29 17.32
#